data_64bdf71d3996daf8783e550505af2cd7
#
_entry.id   64bdf71d3996daf8783e550505af2cd7
#
_cell.length_a   1.000
_cell.length_b   1.000
_cell.length_c   1.000
_cell.angle_alpha   90.00
_cell.angle_beta   90.00
_cell.angle_gamma   90.00
#
_symmetry.space_group_name_H-M   'P 1'
#
loop_
_entity.id
_entity.type
_entity.pdbx_description
1 polymer ?
#
loop_
_entity_poly.entity_id
_entity_poly.type
_entity_poly.pdbx_seq_one_letter_code
_entity_poly.pdbx_strand_id
1 'polypeptide(L)'
;MKLKKFAALLLASVLAIGSLGVVATSADEASVSPVAGKKIAYIMLMSPATIFQMWSDNFEATAEALGMEVDTFFCSDNAETWQDTIAQCAAAGYDGLMVSHGGQEYAWQFLSDILAQYPDLKIVTFDTPFKDANGETAKIDGVTQFFQQDAGFAAGLLDALMELPENAEKVAAGEALNILQVQQGAGYNSPFDRRQTGYAPYEEEGKIVTVERIAPTDDQNATSSMRDVTTATLAKYTDDQIDGIWCCYDAYAQGVYQALTENGRQIPMVSVDICNEDIQFMQEEGSMWKACATTNWNLNGQFACRVLALELADQYEDIEAASCYYSEIGAWMEIPSTIVTQEQVTSQDGITIENLELVADESYSDTSWMPTCDWMVELLGF
;
A
#
# COMPACT_ATOMS: atom_id res chain seq x y z
N MET A 1 -59.68 27.33 -8.42
CA MET A 1 -60.43 27.73 -9.63
C MET A 1 -59.68 27.11 -10.82
N LYS A 2 -60.49 26.29 -11.56
CA LYS A 2 -60.24 25.69 -12.89
C LYS A 2 -59.17 24.60 -13.10
N LEU A 3 -59.68 23.35 -13.01
CA LEU A 3 -59.35 22.18 -13.82
C LEU A 3 -59.30 22.50 -15.33
N LYS A 4 -58.48 21.82 -16.09
CA LYS A 4 -58.84 21.25 -17.40
C LYS A 4 -58.00 20.00 -17.72
N LYS A 5 -58.71 18.90 -17.93
CA LYS A 5 -58.34 17.61 -18.54
C LYS A 5 -58.26 17.78 -20.06
N PHE A 6 -57.52 16.92 -20.77
CA PHE A 6 -57.81 16.34 -22.10
C PHE A 6 -56.71 15.25 -22.31
N ALA A 7 -56.98 14.01 -22.29
CA ALA A 7 -57.78 13.16 -23.21
C ALA A 7 -56.84 12.51 -24.28
N ALA A 8 -56.84 11.19 -24.27
CA ALA A 8 -56.11 10.25 -25.13
C ALA A 8 -56.63 10.30 -26.60
N LEU A 9 -55.76 9.97 -27.53
CA LEU A 9 -56.17 9.47 -28.84
C LEU A 9 -55.30 8.30 -29.28
N LEU A 10 -55.91 7.11 -29.32
CA LEU A 10 -55.46 5.94 -30.07
C LEU A 10 -55.71 6.18 -31.56
N LEU A 11 -54.76 5.86 -32.41
CA LEU A 11 -55.04 5.46 -33.78
C LEU A 11 -54.12 4.36 -34.24
N ALA A 12 -54.68 3.20 -34.54
CA ALA A 12 -54.07 2.08 -35.22
C ALA A 12 -54.16 2.25 -36.74
N SER A 13 -53.11 1.89 -37.48
CA SER A 13 -53.21 1.51 -38.91
C SER A 13 -51.95 0.66 -39.30
N VAL A 14 -52.10 -0.61 -39.39
CA VAL A 14 -52.06 -1.57 -40.50
C VAL A 14 -50.86 -1.50 -41.48
N LEU A 15 -50.05 -2.55 -41.38
CA LEU A 15 -49.25 -3.33 -42.34
C LEU A 15 -48.84 -2.74 -43.70
N ALA A 16 -47.53 -2.69 -43.93
CA ALA A 16 -46.93 -3.00 -45.22
C ALA A 16 -45.66 -3.86 -45.01
N ILE A 17 -45.65 -5.07 -45.58
CA ILE A 17 -44.57 -6.03 -45.61
C ILE A 17 -43.53 -5.51 -46.62
N GLY A 18 -42.34 -5.19 -46.14
CA GLY A 18 -41.14 -4.95 -46.94
C GLY A 18 -39.99 -5.68 -46.32
N SER A 19 -39.56 -6.78 -46.95
CA SER A 19 -38.38 -7.54 -46.59
C SER A 19 -37.11 -6.70 -46.86
N LEU A 20 -36.61 -6.07 -45.84
CA LEU A 20 -35.26 -5.54 -45.80
C LEU A 20 -34.49 -6.35 -44.77
N GLY A 21 -33.37 -6.95 -45.21
CA GLY A 21 -32.50 -7.74 -44.37
C GLY A 21 -32.10 -6.96 -43.13
N VAL A 22 -32.43 -7.50 -41.97
CA VAL A 22 -31.86 -7.06 -40.69
C VAL A 22 -30.39 -7.48 -40.72
N VAL A 23 -29.53 -6.54 -41.02
CA VAL A 23 -28.16 -6.63 -40.53
C VAL A 23 -28.30 -6.57 -39.02
N ALA A 24 -28.20 -7.71 -38.36
CA ALA A 24 -27.98 -7.74 -36.92
C ALA A 24 -26.62 -7.10 -36.70
N THR A 25 -26.61 -5.81 -36.40
CA THR A 25 -25.52 -5.27 -35.61
C THR A 25 -25.60 -6.03 -34.30
N SER A 26 -24.63 -6.91 -34.05
CA SER A 26 -24.34 -7.39 -32.71
C SER A 26 -24.22 -6.11 -31.86
N ALA A 27 -25.24 -5.83 -31.04
CA ALA A 27 -25.00 -5.03 -29.87
C ALA A 27 -23.91 -5.80 -29.13
N ASP A 28 -22.76 -5.21 -28.91
CA ASP A 28 -21.80 -5.71 -27.94
C ASP A 28 -22.62 -5.94 -26.65
N GLU A 29 -22.79 -7.21 -26.26
CA GLU A 29 -23.35 -7.52 -24.96
C GLU A 29 -22.32 -6.92 -23.97
N ALA A 30 -22.70 -5.80 -23.35
CA ALA A 30 -21.89 -5.22 -22.29
C ALA A 30 -21.55 -6.34 -21.29
N SER A 31 -20.29 -6.48 -20.98
CA SER A 31 -19.80 -7.48 -20.04
C SER A 31 -20.56 -7.38 -18.73
N VAL A 32 -21.19 -8.45 -18.30
CA VAL A 32 -21.93 -8.48 -17.03
C VAL A 32 -20.93 -8.86 -15.95
N SER A 33 -20.71 -7.97 -14.98
CA SER A 33 -19.88 -8.25 -13.83
C SER A 33 -20.36 -9.50 -13.08
N PRO A 34 -19.54 -10.56 -12.92
CA PRO A 34 -19.93 -11.75 -12.16
C PRO A 34 -20.08 -11.47 -10.66
N VAL A 35 -19.59 -10.30 -10.21
CA VAL A 35 -19.64 -9.87 -8.80
C VAL A 35 -20.69 -8.76 -8.55
N ALA A 36 -21.49 -8.41 -9.57
CA ALA A 36 -22.54 -7.40 -9.41
C ALA A 36 -23.53 -7.75 -8.30
N GLY A 37 -23.81 -6.78 -7.41
CA GLY A 37 -24.68 -6.95 -6.25
C GLY A 37 -24.08 -7.71 -5.08
N LYS A 38 -22.80 -8.12 -5.15
CA LYS A 38 -22.06 -8.65 -4.01
C LYS A 38 -21.83 -7.56 -2.99
N LYS A 39 -21.99 -7.90 -1.70
CA LYS A 39 -21.77 -7.00 -0.58
C LYS A 39 -20.43 -7.24 0.07
N ILE A 40 -19.58 -6.21 0.08
CA ILE A 40 -18.21 -6.29 0.61
C ILE A 40 -17.93 -5.24 1.67
N ALA A 41 -16.90 -5.42 2.47
CA ALA A 41 -16.42 -4.40 3.40
C ALA A 41 -14.92 -4.16 3.28
N TYR A 42 -14.53 -2.89 3.42
CA TYR A 42 -13.18 -2.43 3.71
C TYR A 42 -13.05 -2.19 5.21
N ILE A 43 -12.15 -2.91 5.90
CA ILE A 43 -12.00 -2.84 7.36
C ILE A 43 -10.54 -2.54 7.70
N MET A 44 -10.27 -1.30 8.11
CA MET A 44 -8.96 -0.80 8.48
C MET A 44 -8.83 -0.74 10.00
N LEU A 45 -7.79 -1.39 10.56
CA LEU A 45 -7.50 -1.30 11.99
C LEU A 45 -7.15 0.12 12.41
N MET A 46 -6.33 0.81 11.59
CA MET A 46 -5.77 2.11 11.89
C MET A 46 -6.84 3.22 11.91
N SER A 47 -6.48 4.36 12.49
CA SER A 47 -7.25 5.59 12.40
C SER A 47 -7.20 6.16 10.96
N PRO A 48 -8.23 6.91 10.50
CA PRO A 48 -8.23 7.50 9.17
C PRO A 48 -7.12 8.55 9.03
N ALA A 49 -6.07 8.21 8.27
CA ALA A 49 -5.04 9.11 7.80
C ALA A 49 -5.20 9.31 6.28
N THR A 50 -4.57 10.34 5.70
CA THR A 50 -4.69 10.66 4.27
C THR A 50 -4.45 9.44 3.38
N ILE A 51 -3.36 8.70 3.60
CA ILE A 51 -3.02 7.50 2.83
C ILE A 51 -4.09 6.39 2.92
N PHE A 52 -4.68 6.18 4.10
CA PHE A 52 -5.72 5.17 4.29
C PHE A 52 -7.07 5.60 3.71
N GLN A 53 -7.33 6.91 3.64
CA GLN A 53 -8.49 7.46 2.93
C GLN A 53 -8.31 7.33 1.42
N MET A 54 -7.16 7.70 0.86
CA MET A 54 -6.85 7.48 -0.56
C MET A 54 -7.05 6.02 -0.95
N TRP A 55 -6.64 5.10 -0.10
CA TRP A 55 -6.82 3.67 -0.32
C TRP A 55 -8.30 3.27 -0.28
N SER A 56 -9.05 3.65 0.79
CA SER A 56 -10.48 3.32 0.90
C SER A 56 -11.29 3.90 -0.25
N ASP A 57 -11.05 5.16 -0.63
CA ASP A 57 -11.78 5.83 -1.70
C ASP A 57 -11.60 5.10 -3.06
N ASN A 58 -10.37 4.62 -3.34
CA ASN A 58 -10.10 3.88 -4.56
C ASN A 58 -10.60 2.41 -4.51
N PHE A 59 -10.63 1.81 -3.32
CA PHE A 59 -11.29 0.53 -3.12
C PHE A 59 -12.79 0.64 -3.40
N GLU A 60 -13.46 1.66 -2.84
CA GLU A 60 -14.88 1.95 -3.05
C GLU A 60 -15.17 2.24 -4.53
N ALA A 61 -14.42 3.14 -5.17
CA ALA A 61 -14.61 3.48 -6.57
C ALA A 61 -14.46 2.26 -7.50
N THR A 62 -13.51 1.37 -7.20
CA THR A 62 -13.31 0.14 -7.96
C THR A 62 -14.46 -0.84 -7.74
N ALA A 63 -14.92 -0.99 -6.49
CA ALA A 63 -16.05 -1.84 -6.15
C ALA A 63 -17.35 -1.39 -6.86
N GLU A 64 -17.63 -0.08 -6.83
CA GLU A 64 -18.79 0.51 -7.51
C GLU A 64 -18.72 0.29 -9.04
N ALA A 65 -17.54 0.49 -9.65
CA ALA A 65 -17.35 0.25 -11.09
C ALA A 65 -17.57 -1.23 -11.47
N LEU A 66 -17.25 -2.15 -10.57
CA LEU A 66 -17.51 -3.58 -10.73
C LEU A 66 -18.94 -3.99 -10.31
N GLY A 67 -19.77 -3.05 -9.84
CA GLY A 67 -21.17 -3.27 -9.46
C GLY A 67 -21.37 -3.91 -8.08
N MET A 68 -20.36 -3.86 -7.20
CA MET A 68 -20.45 -4.33 -5.82
C MET A 68 -20.98 -3.23 -4.88
N GLU A 69 -21.59 -3.65 -3.77
CA GLU A 69 -21.97 -2.76 -2.65
C GLU A 69 -20.84 -2.81 -1.60
N VAL A 70 -20.37 -1.64 -1.15
CA VAL A 70 -19.24 -1.54 -0.22
C VAL A 70 -19.58 -0.72 1.02
N ASP A 71 -19.15 -1.21 2.19
CA ASP A 71 -19.16 -0.45 3.44
C ASP A 71 -17.72 -0.32 3.96
N THR A 72 -17.34 0.86 4.46
CA THR A 72 -15.99 1.19 4.93
C THR A 72 -15.95 1.43 6.43
N PHE A 73 -14.99 0.80 7.11
CA PHE A 73 -14.82 0.88 8.55
C PHE A 73 -13.37 1.21 8.92
N PHE A 74 -13.17 2.23 9.77
CA PHE A 74 -11.92 2.54 10.44
C PHE A 74 -12.06 2.22 11.93
N CYS A 75 -11.18 1.37 12.46
CA CYS A 75 -11.30 0.85 13.84
C CYS A 75 -10.47 1.62 14.88
N SER A 76 -9.87 2.76 14.48
CA SER A 76 -9.19 3.71 15.38
C SER A 76 -8.12 3.08 16.27
N ASP A 77 -7.28 2.23 15.66
CA ASP A 77 -6.17 1.51 16.33
C ASP A 77 -6.63 0.53 17.44
N ASN A 78 -7.89 0.10 17.37
CA ASN A 78 -8.48 -0.78 18.38
C ASN A 78 -8.72 -2.19 17.82
N ALA A 79 -7.90 -3.16 18.29
CA ALA A 79 -7.97 -4.55 17.84
C ALA A 79 -9.30 -5.25 18.18
N GLU A 80 -9.95 -4.92 19.31
CA GLU A 80 -11.26 -5.47 19.68
C GLU A 80 -12.33 -4.97 18.72
N THR A 81 -12.34 -3.65 18.42
CA THR A 81 -13.25 -3.06 17.43
C THR A 81 -13.05 -3.68 16.05
N TRP A 82 -11.81 -3.93 15.64
CA TRP A 82 -11.48 -4.57 14.35
C TRP A 82 -12.05 -5.99 14.28
N GLN A 83 -11.83 -6.82 15.33
CA GLN A 83 -12.37 -8.18 15.39
C GLN A 83 -13.91 -8.18 15.43
N ASP A 84 -14.51 -7.32 16.24
CA ASP A 84 -15.98 -7.19 16.33
C ASP A 84 -16.59 -6.77 15.00
N THR A 85 -15.97 -5.82 14.27
CA THR A 85 -16.44 -5.37 12.97
C THR A 85 -16.41 -6.50 11.95
N ILE A 86 -15.32 -7.28 11.86
CA ILE A 86 -15.20 -8.44 10.99
C ILE A 86 -16.29 -9.48 11.31
N ALA A 87 -16.46 -9.81 12.61
CA ALA A 87 -17.47 -10.78 13.04
C ALA A 87 -18.89 -10.32 12.72
N GLN A 88 -19.19 -9.02 12.88
CA GLN A 88 -20.49 -8.42 12.55
C GLN A 88 -20.76 -8.45 11.04
N CYS A 89 -19.78 -8.10 10.19
CA CYS A 89 -19.90 -8.18 8.74
C CYS A 89 -20.14 -9.63 8.29
N ALA A 90 -19.38 -10.60 8.80
CA ALA A 90 -19.57 -12.01 8.51
C ALA A 90 -20.97 -12.48 8.89
N ALA A 91 -21.45 -12.14 10.10
CA ALA A 91 -22.78 -12.49 10.57
C ALA A 91 -23.92 -11.79 9.82
N ALA A 92 -23.68 -10.59 9.27
CA ALA A 92 -24.61 -9.85 8.46
C ALA A 92 -24.71 -10.34 7.01
N GLY A 93 -23.87 -11.33 6.63
CA GLY A 93 -23.94 -11.97 5.30
C GLY A 93 -23.21 -11.17 4.22
N TYR A 94 -22.10 -10.49 4.55
CA TYR A 94 -21.22 -9.96 3.54
C TYR A 94 -20.59 -11.09 2.74
N ASP A 95 -20.39 -10.86 1.45
CA ASP A 95 -19.77 -11.85 0.54
C ASP A 95 -18.24 -11.83 0.66
N GLY A 96 -17.65 -10.64 0.92
CA GLY A 96 -16.20 -10.50 1.00
C GLY A 96 -15.74 -9.38 1.93
N LEU A 97 -14.54 -9.54 2.48
CA LEU A 97 -13.89 -8.57 3.36
C LEU A 97 -12.46 -8.29 2.90
N MET A 98 -12.08 -7.03 2.79
CA MET A 98 -10.70 -6.60 2.82
C MET A 98 -10.38 -6.14 4.23
N VAL A 99 -9.41 -6.77 4.89
CA VAL A 99 -9.02 -6.46 6.27
C VAL A 99 -7.54 -6.07 6.33
N SER A 100 -7.20 -5.10 7.14
CA SER A 100 -5.88 -4.49 7.15
C SER A 100 -5.31 -4.34 8.56
N HIS A 101 -3.99 -4.57 8.68
CA HIS A 101 -3.17 -4.34 9.88
C HIS A 101 -3.55 -5.18 11.12
N GLY A 102 -4.14 -6.35 10.93
CA GLY A 102 -4.41 -7.28 12.04
C GLY A 102 -3.12 -7.75 12.73
N GLY A 103 -3.15 -7.87 14.07
CA GLY A 103 -1.97 -8.29 14.84
C GLY A 103 -1.63 -9.77 14.66
N GLN A 104 -0.34 -10.05 14.51
CA GLN A 104 0.17 -11.41 14.24
C GLN A 104 -0.15 -12.42 15.35
N GLU A 105 -0.37 -11.97 16.58
CA GLU A 105 -0.61 -12.79 17.75
C GLU A 105 -2.04 -13.35 17.82
N TYR A 106 -3.00 -12.77 17.07
CA TYR A 106 -4.41 -13.20 17.10
C TYR A 106 -5.03 -13.43 15.72
N ALA A 107 -4.53 -12.76 14.68
CA ALA A 107 -5.21 -12.73 13.38
C ALA A 107 -5.39 -14.12 12.76
N TRP A 108 -4.39 -14.99 12.83
CA TRP A 108 -4.47 -16.34 12.26
C TRP A 108 -5.62 -17.17 12.86
N GLN A 109 -5.68 -17.26 14.19
CA GLN A 109 -6.72 -18.03 14.86
C GLN A 109 -8.10 -17.41 14.65
N PHE A 110 -8.19 -16.07 14.80
CA PHE A 110 -9.44 -15.35 14.67
C PHE A 110 -10.06 -15.49 13.26
N LEU A 111 -9.28 -15.24 12.21
CA LEU A 111 -9.78 -15.36 10.84
C LEU A 111 -10.06 -16.83 10.45
N SER A 112 -9.27 -17.77 10.95
CA SER A 112 -9.56 -19.21 10.78
C SER A 112 -10.90 -19.59 11.40
N ASP A 113 -11.23 -19.10 12.59
CA ASP A 113 -12.50 -19.37 13.26
C ASP A 113 -13.69 -18.69 12.53
N ILE A 114 -13.49 -17.48 11.99
CA ILE A 114 -14.49 -16.80 11.14
C ILE A 114 -14.79 -17.63 9.89
N LEU A 115 -13.77 -18.07 9.15
CA LEU A 115 -13.96 -18.87 7.93
C LEU A 115 -14.54 -20.26 8.22
N ALA A 116 -14.21 -20.87 9.36
CA ALA A 116 -14.84 -22.14 9.76
C ALA A 116 -16.36 -21.98 10.01
N GLN A 117 -16.79 -20.80 10.48
CA GLN A 117 -18.20 -20.50 10.70
C GLN A 117 -18.91 -19.99 9.44
N TYR A 118 -18.21 -19.28 8.56
CA TYR A 118 -18.72 -18.66 7.34
C TYR A 118 -17.87 -19.09 6.13
N PRO A 119 -17.99 -20.34 5.66
CA PRO A 119 -17.07 -20.91 4.67
C PRO A 119 -17.18 -20.30 3.26
N ASP A 120 -18.26 -19.59 2.96
CA ASP A 120 -18.46 -18.92 1.67
C ASP A 120 -17.91 -17.47 1.66
N LEU A 121 -17.52 -16.94 2.83
CA LEU A 121 -16.94 -15.61 2.96
C LEU A 121 -15.54 -15.59 2.33
N LYS A 122 -15.26 -14.60 1.49
CA LYS A 122 -13.94 -14.35 0.94
C LYS A 122 -13.21 -13.31 1.77
N ILE A 123 -11.92 -13.50 2.05
CA ILE A 123 -11.13 -12.54 2.83
C ILE A 123 -9.80 -12.29 2.13
N VAL A 124 -9.50 -11.03 1.87
CA VAL A 124 -8.16 -10.58 1.51
C VAL A 124 -7.57 -9.74 2.64
N THR A 125 -6.27 -9.87 2.89
CA THR A 125 -5.63 -9.15 4.00
C THR A 125 -4.44 -8.35 3.54
N PHE A 126 -4.31 -7.14 4.05
CA PHE A 126 -3.11 -6.32 3.89
C PHE A 126 -2.37 -6.20 5.21
N ASP A 127 -1.06 -6.37 5.14
CA ASP A 127 -0.11 -6.20 6.25
C ASP A 127 -0.57 -6.86 7.56
N THR A 128 -1.20 -8.02 7.41
CA THR A 128 -1.70 -8.82 8.52
C THR A 128 -0.90 -10.13 8.55
N PRO A 129 0.25 -10.17 9.22
CA PRO A 129 1.06 -11.37 9.29
C PRO A 129 0.38 -12.44 10.12
N PHE A 130 0.47 -13.69 9.66
CA PHE A 130 -0.11 -14.83 10.35
C PHE A 130 0.97 -15.65 11.07
N LYS A 131 0.75 -15.84 12.35
CA LYS A 131 1.48 -16.80 13.19
C LYS A 131 0.50 -17.85 13.70
N ASP A 132 0.82 -19.12 13.49
CA ASP A 132 0.03 -20.22 14.05
C ASP A 132 0.22 -20.35 15.58
N ALA A 133 -0.43 -21.33 16.18
CA ALA A 133 -0.33 -21.59 17.62
C ALA A 133 1.10 -21.92 18.11
N ASN A 134 2.02 -22.23 17.19
CA ASN A 134 3.43 -22.51 17.50
C ASN A 134 4.30 -21.26 17.30
N GLY A 135 3.74 -20.17 16.81
CA GLY A 135 4.46 -18.94 16.45
C GLY A 135 5.17 -19.00 15.10
N GLU A 136 4.90 -20.03 14.30
CA GLU A 136 5.44 -20.18 12.95
C GLU A 136 4.56 -19.43 11.94
N THR A 137 5.18 -18.89 10.90
CA THR A 137 4.44 -18.27 9.79
C THR A 137 3.56 -19.32 9.13
N ALA A 138 2.26 -19.05 9.08
CA ALA A 138 1.26 -19.97 8.57
C ALA A 138 0.29 -19.26 7.63
N LYS A 139 -0.19 -19.99 6.63
CA LYS A 139 -1.24 -19.53 5.73
C LYS A 139 -2.61 -19.93 6.32
N ILE A 140 -3.65 -19.16 5.99
CA ILE A 140 -5.05 -19.53 6.20
C ILE A 140 -5.63 -19.91 4.84
N ASP A 141 -6.18 -21.12 4.71
CA ASP A 141 -6.83 -21.55 3.48
C ASP A 141 -8.04 -20.64 3.17
N GLY A 142 -8.11 -20.14 1.93
CA GLY A 142 -9.15 -19.20 1.48
C GLY A 142 -8.88 -17.72 1.82
N VAL A 143 -7.69 -17.39 2.31
CA VAL A 143 -7.26 -16.00 2.51
C VAL A 143 -6.10 -15.68 1.59
N THR A 144 -6.24 -14.64 0.76
CA THR A 144 -5.12 -14.04 0.05
C THR A 144 -4.52 -12.90 0.88
N GLN A 145 -3.21 -12.99 1.11
CA GLN A 145 -2.46 -11.98 1.84
C GLN A 145 -1.69 -11.11 0.85
N PHE A 146 -1.65 -9.81 1.09
CA PHE A 146 -0.76 -8.92 0.36
C PHE A 146 -0.04 -7.93 1.29
N PHE A 147 1.14 -7.52 0.85
CA PHE A 147 2.08 -6.68 1.59
C PHE A 147 2.70 -5.67 0.65
N GLN A 148 3.32 -4.65 1.21
CA GLN A 148 4.25 -3.83 0.45
C GLN A 148 5.54 -4.63 0.17
N GLN A 149 6.24 -4.29 -0.90
CA GLN A 149 7.56 -4.85 -1.20
C GLN A 149 8.62 -4.22 -0.27
N ASP A 150 8.52 -4.52 1.03
CA ASP A 150 9.36 -3.91 2.07
C ASP A 150 10.87 -4.11 1.84
N ALA A 151 11.27 -5.27 1.33
CA ALA A 151 12.66 -5.52 0.96
C ALA A 151 13.10 -4.59 -0.20
N GLY A 152 12.21 -4.36 -1.17
CA GLY A 152 12.43 -3.42 -2.28
C GLY A 152 12.56 -1.97 -1.80
N PHE A 153 11.77 -1.56 -0.80
CA PHE A 153 11.93 -0.26 -0.16
C PHE A 153 13.35 -0.06 0.39
N ALA A 154 13.81 -1.04 1.16
CA ALA A 154 15.11 -0.94 1.79
C ALA A 154 16.25 -0.90 0.79
N ALA A 155 16.22 -1.77 -0.21
CA ALA A 155 17.22 -1.84 -1.27
C ALA A 155 17.23 -0.56 -2.12
N GLY A 156 16.06 -0.11 -2.60
CA GLY A 156 15.96 1.10 -3.43
C GLY A 156 16.43 2.37 -2.71
N LEU A 157 16.19 2.49 -1.41
CA LEU A 157 16.71 3.61 -0.62
C LEU A 157 18.24 3.56 -0.45
N LEU A 158 18.84 2.39 -0.32
CA LEU A 158 20.30 2.26 -0.30
C LEU A 158 20.89 2.58 -1.67
N ASP A 159 20.26 2.13 -2.77
CA ASP A 159 20.68 2.51 -4.11
C ASP A 159 20.59 4.03 -4.30
N ALA A 160 19.50 4.68 -3.84
CA ALA A 160 19.37 6.13 -3.88
C ALA A 160 20.48 6.86 -3.11
N LEU A 161 20.90 6.35 -1.94
CA LEU A 161 22.07 6.90 -1.21
C LEU A 161 23.38 6.70 -1.99
N MET A 162 23.55 5.54 -2.65
CA MET A 162 24.75 5.26 -3.44
C MET A 162 24.84 6.12 -4.71
N GLU A 163 23.71 6.54 -5.26
CA GLU A 163 23.62 7.40 -6.45
C GLU A 163 23.84 8.89 -6.16
N LEU A 164 23.85 9.31 -4.90
CA LEU A 164 24.08 10.70 -4.53
C LEU A 164 25.48 11.18 -4.97
N PRO A 165 25.58 12.41 -5.53
CA PRO A 165 26.86 12.95 -5.98
C PRO A 165 27.96 12.96 -4.90
N GLU A 166 27.61 13.18 -3.63
CA GLU A 166 28.52 13.16 -2.49
C GLU A 166 29.10 11.77 -2.19
N ASN A 167 28.44 10.69 -2.61
CA ASN A 167 28.87 9.31 -2.42
C ASN A 167 29.54 8.70 -3.67
N ALA A 168 29.47 9.40 -4.82
CA ALA A 168 29.90 8.88 -6.11
C ALA A 168 31.38 8.44 -6.16
N GLU A 169 32.29 9.15 -5.48
CA GLU A 169 33.71 8.81 -5.46
C GLU A 169 33.96 7.50 -4.72
N LYS A 170 33.35 7.29 -3.54
CA LYS A 170 33.45 6.05 -2.76
C LYS A 170 32.87 4.86 -3.51
N VAL A 171 31.68 5.04 -4.08
CA VAL A 171 31.01 3.99 -4.85
C VAL A 171 31.84 3.58 -6.07
N ALA A 172 32.41 4.55 -6.82
CA ALA A 172 33.27 4.28 -7.97
C ALA A 172 34.58 3.58 -7.57
N ALA A 173 35.08 3.82 -6.37
CA ALA A 173 36.27 3.14 -5.82
C ALA A 173 35.95 1.73 -5.28
N GLY A 174 34.68 1.34 -5.18
CA GLY A 174 34.25 0.11 -4.54
C GLY A 174 34.39 0.14 -3.02
N GLU A 175 34.40 1.32 -2.43
CA GLU A 175 34.45 1.52 -0.99
C GLU A 175 33.02 1.47 -0.40
N ALA A 176 32.89 0.86 0.79
CA ALA A 176 31.61 0.79 1.49
C ALA A 176 31.18 2.17 2.00
N LEU A 177 29.86 2.46 1.91
CA LEU A 177 29.28 3.63 2.57
C LEU A 177 29.05 3.35 4.06
N ASN A 178 29.36 4.31 4.90
CA ASN A 178 29.09 4.29 6.32
C ASN A 178 27.64 4.75 6.58
N ILE A 179 26.77 3.86 6.99
CA ILE A 179 25.35 4.13 7.18
C ILE A 179 24.99 4.15 8.67
N LEU A 180 24.34 5.24 9.11
CA LEU A 180 23.59 5.23 10.37
C LEU A 180 22.22 4.62 10.11
N GLN A 181 21.93 3.46 10.68
CA GLN A 181 20.67 2.77 10.50
C GLN A 181 19.68 3.13 11.60
N VAL A 182 18.50 3.65 11.22
CA VAL A 182 17.39 3.91 12.12
C VAL A 182 16.37 2.78 11.96
N GLN A 183 16.41 1.82 12.88
CA GLN A 183 15.67 0.56 12.80
C GLN A 183 15.47 -0.04 14.18
N GLN A 184 14.25 -0.48 14.48
CA GLN A 184 13.96 -1.29 15.67
C GLN A 184 14.63 -2.67 15.62
N GLY A 185 14.74 -3.29 16.78
CA GLY A 185 15.27 -4.66 16.87
C GLY A 185 14.39 -5.68 16.15
N ALA A 186 14.99 -6.82 15.78
CA ALA A 186 14.27 -7.91 15.14
C ALA A 186 13.08 -8.39 15.98
N GLY A 187 11.95 -8.66 15.32
CA GLY A 187 10.70 -9.09 15.94
C GLY A 187 9.86 -7.96 16.54
N TYR A 188 10.23 -6.69 16.34
CA TYR A 188 9.42 -5.56 16.78
C TYR A 188 8.08 -5.52 16.02
N ASN A 189 8.14 -5.50 14.70
CA ASN A 189 6.99 -5.72 13.82
C ASN A 189 7.40 -6.36 12.50
N SER A 190 6.45 -6.93 11.79
CA SER A 190 6.69 -7.66 10.55
C SER A 190 7.18 -6.78 9.39
N PRO A 191 6.64 -5.57 9.11
CA PRO A 191 7.17 -4.68 8.08
C PRO A 191 8.66 -4.34 8.28
N PHE A 192 9.07 -4.01 9.50
CA PHE A 192 10.47 -3.66 9.78
C PHE A 192 11.40 -4.86 9.61
N ASP A 193 10.95 -6.06 9.99
CA ASP A 193 11.72 -7.28 9.75
C ASP A 193 11.87 -7.56 8.24
N ARG A 194 10.81 -7.36 7.43
CA ARG A 194 10.88 -7.48 5.96
C ARG A 194 11.80 -6.42 5.34
N ARG A 195 11.77 -5.16 5.82
CA ARG A 195 12.70 -4.08 5.39
C ARG A 195 14.15 -4.47 5.68
N GLN A 196 14.43 -5.12 6.83
CA GLN A 196 15.76 -5.60 7.14
C GLN A 196 16.25 -6.67 6.13
N THR A 197 15.36 -7.47 5.54
CA THR A 197 15.79 -8.46 4.52
C THR A 197 16.30 -7.82 3.23
N GLY A 198 15.86 -6.61 2.89
CA GLY A 198 16.39 -5.85 1.77
C GLY A 198 17.66 -5.04 2.11
N TYR A 199 17.81 -4.67 3.38
CA TYR A 199 19.00 -3.95 3.87
C TYR A 199 20.22 -4.85 4.05
N ALA A 200 20.05 -6.03 4.67
CA ALA A 200 21.13 -6.92 5.05
C ALA A 200 22.07 -7.37 3.90
N PRO A 201 21.57 -7.65 2.68
CA PRO A 201 22.44 -8.02 1.55
C PRO A 201 23.50 -6.98 1.22
N TYR A 202 23.22 -5.68 1.40
CA TYR A 202 24.21 -4.62 1.16
C TYR A 202 25.37 -4.64 2.15
N GLU A 203 25.10 -5.01 3.42
CA GLU A 203 26.16 -5.24 4.41
C GLU A 203 26.96 -6.51 4.08
N GLU A 204 26.28 -7.61 3.73
CA GLU A 204 26.90 -8.90 3.40
C GLU A 204 27.79 -8.80 2.15
N GLU A 205 27.40 -8.01 1.17
CA GLU A 205 28.17 -7.73 -0.04
C GLU A 205 29.30 -6.70 0.20
N GLY A 206 29.36 -6.08 1.36
CA GLY A 206 30.34 -5.06 1.70
C GLY A 206 30.13 -3.72 0.98
N LYS A 207 28.92 -3.45 0.48
CA LYS A 207 28.56 -2.16 -0.13
C LYS A 207 28.34 -1.08 0.92
N ILE A 208 27.89 -1.47 2.11
CA ILE A 208 27.69 -0.57 3.24
C ILE A 208 28.30 -1.14 4.51
N VAL A 209 28.57 -0.27 5.47
CA VAL A 209 28.90 -0.60 6.86
C VAL A 209 27.94 0.15 7.77
N THR A 210 27.15 -0.54 8.56
CA THR A 210 26.32 0.09 9.58
C THR A 210 27.20 0.56 10.74
N VAL A 211 27.41 1.87 10.86
CA VAL A 211 28.27 2.45 11.91
C VAL A 211 27.62 2.38 13.29
N GLU A 212 26.32 2.58 13.35
CA GLU A 212 25.48 2.39 14.54
C GLU A 212 24.03 2.12 14.09
N ARG A 213 23.30 1.33 14.89
CA ARG A 213 21.85 1.17 14.76
C ARG A 213 21.16 1.88 15.93
N ILE A 214 20.22 2.76 15.63
CA ILE A 214 19.44 3.50 16.62
C ILE A 214 17.94 3.31 16.41
N ALA A 215 17.17 3.46 17.48
CA ALA A 215 15.73 3.37 17.49
C ALA A 215 15.13 4.33 18.53
N PRO A 216 13.85 4.70 18.43
CA PRO A 216 13.20 5.48 19.50
C PRO A 216 13.21 4.69 20.81
N THR A 217 13.30 5.41 21.92
CA THR A 217 13.17 4.87 23.28
C THR A 217 11.75 5.01 23.84
N ASP A 218 10.89 5.72 23.11
CA ASP A 218 9.48 5.94 23.42
C ASP A 218 8.68 5.92 22.10
N ASP A 219 8.02 4.81 21.83
CA ASP A 219 7.22 4.59 20.62
C ASP A 219 5.93 5.42 20.58
N GLN A 220 5.42 5.83 21.74
CA GLN A 220 4.24 6.72 21.83
C GLN A 220 4.55 8.14 21.35
N ASN A 221 5.81 8.55 21.46
CA ASN A 221 6.34 9.85 21.03
C ASN A 221 7.54 9.64 20.10
N ALA A 222 7.39 8.78 19.10
CA ALA A 222 8.47 8.27 18.26
C ALA A 222 9.32 9.38 17.62
N THR A 223 8.72 10.39 17.02
CA THR A 223 9.41 11.52 16.35
C THR A 223 10.30 12.29 17.35
N SER A 224 9.75 12.73 18.49
CA SER A 224 10.55 13.48 19.49
C SER A 224 11.61 12.60 20.14
N SER A 225 11.33 11.34 20.38
CA SER A 225 12.30 10.37 20.90
C SER A 225 13.45 10.16 19.92
N MET A 226 13.16 10.02 18.62
CA MET A 226 14.19 9.87 17.59
C MET A 226 15.03 11.14 17.43
N ARG A 227 14.44 12.34 17.50
CA ARG A 227 15.22 13.59 17.52
C ARG A 227 16.27 13.57 18.64
N ASP A 228 15.85 13.22 19.87
CA ASP A 228 16.75 13.22 21.03
C ASP A 228 17.84 12.11 20.92
N VAL A 229 17.46 10.91 20.47
CA VAL A 229 18.40 9.80 20.24
C VAL A 229 19.40 10.15 19.14
N THR A 230 18.91 10.73 18.03
CA THR A 230 19.76 11.13 16.91
C THR A 230 20.73 12.24 17.33
N THR A 231 20.28 13.27 18.06
CA THR A 231 21.14 14.33 18.59
C THR A 231 22.27 13.74 19.45
N ALA A 232 21.95 12.81 20.35
CA ALA A 232 22.94 12.15 21.20
C ALA A 232 23.93 11.29 20.37
N THR A 233 23.45 10.65 19.32
CA THR A 233 24.28 9.82 18.42
C THR A 233 25.21 10.68 17.58
N LEU A 234 24.72 11.76 16.97
CA LEU A 234 25.50 12.69 16.18
C LEU A 234 26.65 13.35 16.95
N ALA A 235 26.53 13.45 18.28
CA ALA A 235 27.62 13.93 19.11
C ALA A 235 28.86 13.00 19.16
N LYS A 236 28.73 11.74 18.72
CA LYS A 236 29.81 10.73 18.66
C LYS A 236 30.57 10.76 17.34
N TYR A 237 29.97 11.33 16.27
CA TYR A 237 30.47 11.26 14.92
C TYR A 237 30.63 12.67 14.30
N THR A 238 31.64 12.83 13.44
CA THR A 238 31.73 13.94 12.49
C THR A 238 30.98 13.61 11.20
N ASP A 239 30.65 14.61 10.36
CA ASP A 239 29.86 14.38 9.15
C ASP A 239 30.58 13.46 8.15
N ASP A 240 31.91 13.52 8.08
CA ASP A 240 32.74 12.66 7.23
C ASP A 240 32.81 11.18 7.67
N GLN A 241 32.25 10.83 8.81
CA GLN A 241 32.17 9.47 9.33
C GLN A 241 30.84 8.77 8.99
N ILE A 242 29.85 9.49 8.47
CA ILE A 242 28.54 8.97 8.10
C ILE A 242 28.23 9.46 6.68
N ASP A 243 28.11 8.53 5.74
CA ASP A 243 27.82 8.81 4.34
C ASP A 243 26.32 8.90 4.04
N GLY A 244 25.49 8.40 4.94
CA GLY A 244 24.02 8.46 4.83
C GLY A 244 23.31 7.94 6.07
N ILE A 245 22.06 8.34 6.22
CA ILE A 245 21.15 7.83 7.24
C ILE A 245 20.00 7.11 6.55
N TRP A 246 19.80 5.85 6.87
CA TRP A 246 18.70 5.05 6.37
C TRP A 246 17.66 4.83 7.48
N CYS A 247 16.40 5.25 7.24
CA CYS A 247 15.32 5.18 8.22
C CYS A 247 14.25 4.19 7.76
N CYS A 248 13.90 3.24 8.63
CA CYS A 248 12.89 2.24 8.34
C CYS A 248 11.44 2.77 8.34
N TYR A 249 11.20 4.00 8.77
CA TYR A 249 9.86 4.58 8.94
C TYR A 249 9.91 6.12 8.94
N ASP A 250 8.92 6.76 8.31
CA ASP A 250 8.85 8.22 8.15
C ASP A 250 8.77 8.98 9.48
N ALA A 251 7.95 8.53 10.43
CA ALA A 251 7.85 9.20 11.73
C ALA A 251 9.18 9.20 12.51
N TYR A 252 10.03 8.19 12.28
CA TYR A 252 11.39 8.19 12.81
C TYR A 252 12.29 9.17 12.03
N ALA A 253 12.15 9.17 10.71
CA ALA A 253 12.91 10.06 9.84
C ALA A 253 12.62 11.53 10.11
N GLN A 254 11.40 11.92 10.44
CA GLN A 254 11.04 13.27 10.87
C GLN A 254 11.86 13.71 12.08
N GLY A 255 12.00 12.83 13.08
CA GLY A 255 12.85 13.10 14.25
C GLY A 255 14.33 13.22 13.89
N VAL A 256 14.83 12.39 12.98
CA VAL A 256 16.20 12.47 12.44
C VAL A 256 16.41 13.79 11.72
N TYR A 257 15.50 14.20 10.84
CA TYR A 257 15.56 15.44 10.10
C TYR A 257 15.60 16.67 11.02
N GLN A 258 14.76 16.70 12.05
CA GLN A 258 14.77 17.74 13.06
C GLN A 258 16.13 17.82 13.79
N ALA A 259 16.68 16.66 14.19
CA ALA A 259 18.00 16.62 14.84
C ALA A 259 19.13 17.13 13.93
N LEU A 260 19.14 16.76 12.64
CA LEU A 260 20.12 17.25 11.68
C LEU A 260 20.03 18.77 11.52
N THR A 261 18.82 19.30 11.36
CA THR A 261 18.56 20.73 11.20
C THR A 261 18.97 21.53 12.45
N GLU A 262 18.53 21.08 13.65
CA GLU A 262 18.83 21.75 14.92
C GLU A 262 20.35 21.77 15.24
N ASN A 263 21.09 20.75 14.79
CA ASN A 263 22.54 20.64 15.03
C ASN A 263 23.39 21.11 13.83
N GLY A 264 22.76 21.63 12.76
CA GLY A 264 23.44 22.14 11.58
C GLY A 264 24.25 21.07 10.83
N ARG A 265 23.82 19.80 10.87
CA ARG A 265 24.51 18.67 10.23
C ARG A 265 24.01 18.48 8.79
N GLN A 266 24.92 18.11 7.88
CA GLN A 266 24.67 17.99 6.45
C GLN A 266 24.87 16.53 5.97
N ILE A 267 24.24 15.58 6.65
CA ILE A 267 24.30 14.16 6.32
C ILE A 267 23.04 13.79 5.54
N PRO A 268 23.13 13.24 4.31
CA PRO A 268 21.98 12.86 3.52
C PRO A 268 21.18 11.74 4.21
N MET A 269 19.86 11.79 4.12
CA MET A 269 18.99 10.78 4.70
C MET A 269 17.91 10.33 3.73
N VAL A 270 17.45 9.10 3.94
CA VAL A 270 16.35 8.48 3.20
C VAL A 270 15.43 7.73 4.16
N SER A 271 14.16 7.54 3.78
CA SER A 271 13.20 6.83 4.63
C SER A 271 12.21 5.98 3.86
N VAL A 272 11.67 4.99 4.54
CA VAL A 272 10.46 4.30 4.10
C VAL A 272 9.24 5.10 4.54
N ASP A 273 8.19 5.02 3.73
CA ASP A 273 6.93 5.77 3.76
C ASP A 273 7.11 7.25 3.40
N ILE A 274 5.99 7.91 3.06
CA ILE A 274 5.95 9.33 2.70
C ILE A 274 4.58 9.90 3.04
N CYS A 275 4.57 11.08 3.63
CA CYS A 275 3.37 11.87 3.89
C CYS A 275 3.57 13.34 3.45
N ASN A 276 2.53 14.16 3.60
CA ASN A 276 2.62 15.57 3.20
C ASN A 276 3.66 16.37 4.01
N GLU A 277 3.90 16.01 5.26
CA GLU A 277 4.94 16.66 6.10
C GLU A 277 6.34 16.30 5.60
N ASP A 278 6.56 15.05 5.20
CA ASP A 278 7.86 14.61 4.65
C ASP A 278 8.17 15.33 3.33
N ILE A 279 7.16 15.46 2.45
CA ILE A 279 7.29 16.21 1.20
C ILE A 279 7.67 17.68 1.50
N GLN A 280 7.07 18.31 2.51
CA GLN A 280 7.43 19.66 2.91
C GLN A 280 8.88 19.74 3.38
N PHE A 281 9.34 18.79 4.21
CA PHE A 281 10.74 18.74 4.63
C PHE A 281 11.70 18.51 3.46
N MET A 282 11.35 17.64 2.50
CA MET A 282 12.15 17.44 1.29
C MET A 282 12.22 18.69 0.41
N GLN A 283 11.18 19.54 0.41
CA GLN A 283 11.11 20.78 -0.37
C GLN A 283 11.86 21.97 0.28
N GLU A 284 12.30 21.85 1.52
CA GLU A 284 13.08 22.90 2.18
C GLU A 284 14.43 23.12 1.46
N GLU A 285 14.87 24.38 1.35
CA GLU A 285 16.18 24.71 0.74
C GLU A 285 17.31 24.04 1.54
N GLY A 286 18.13 23.24 0.87
CA GLY A 286 19.25 22.52 1.50
C GLY A 286 18.84 21.32 2.33
N SER A 287 17.64 20.80 2.13
CA SER A 287 17.17 19.62 2.86
C SER A 287 18.11 18.42 2.69
N MET A 288 18.36 17.74 3.80
CA MET A 288 19.12 16.49 3.87
C MET A 288 18.28 15.28 3.48
N TRP A 289 16.95 15.37 3.42
CA TRP A 289 16.07 14.28 3.09
C TRP A 289 15.99 14.07 1.57
N LYS A 290 16.68 13.04 1.06
CA LYS A 290 16.96 12.84 -0.37
C LYS A 290 15.97 11.95 -1.11
N ALA A 291 15.39 10.97 -0.42
CA ALA A 291 14.39 10.09 -1.01
C ALA A 291 13.50 9.45 0.04
N CYS A 292 12.30 9.07 -0.40
CA CYS A 292 11.37 8.21 0.30
C CYS A 292 11.04 6.99 -0.55
N ALA A 293 10.81 5.85 0.09
CA ALA A 293 10.25 4.66 -0.55
C ALA A 293 8.76 4.54 -0.20
N THR A 294 7.91 4.33 -1.20
CA THR A 294 6.45 4.23 -1.00
C THR A 294 5.80 3.29 -2.02
N THR A 295 4.51 3.06 -1.87
CA THR A 295 3.62 2.53 -2.90
C THR A 295 2.62 3.61 -3.33
N ASN A 296 1.94 3.39 -4.44
CA ASN A 296 0.82 4.27 -4.82
C ASN A 296 -0.44 3.84 -4.05
N TRP A 297 -0.83 4.60 -3.05
CA TRP A 297 -1.95 4.29 -2.17
C TRP A 297 -3.30 4.23 -2.89
N ASN A 298 -3.48 4.99 -3.98
CA ASN A 298 -4.64 4.87 -4.84
C ASN A 298 -4.68 3.50 -5.53
N LEU A 299 -3.55 3.06 -6.06
CA LEU A 299 -3.42 1.75 -6.70
C LEU A 299 -3.56 0.60 -5.68
N ASN A 300 -3.14 0.78 -4.43
CA ASN A 300 -3.33 -0.22 -3.38
C ASN A 300 -4.83 -0.51 -3.14
N GLY A 301 -5.67 0.53 -3.16
CA GLY A 301 -7.12 0.39 -3.05
C GLY A 301 -7.71 -0.38 -4.23
N GLN A 302 -7.33 0.02 -5.44
CA GLN A 302 -7.76 -0.65 -6.66
C GLN A 302 -7.32 -2.12 -6.68
N PHE A 303 -6.06 -2.41 -6.33
CA PHE A 303 -5.50 -3.76 -6.27
C PHE A 303 -6.26 -4.65 -5.29
N ALA A 304 -6.46 -4.19 -4.06
CA ALA A 304 -7.17 -4.96 -3.04
C ALA A 304 -8.60 -5.33 -3.48
N CYS A 305 -9.29 -4.39 -4.11
CA CYS A 305 -10.64 -4.63 -4.65
C CYS A 305 -10.62 -5.63 -5.81
N ARG A 306 -9.65 -5.55 -6.73
CA ARG A 306 -9.52 -6.51 -7.84
C ARG A 306 -9.28 -7.93 -7.33
N VAL A 307 -8.37 -8.11 -6.36
CA VAL A 307 -8.09 -9.42 -5.76
C VAL A 307 -9.36 -9.99 -5.14
N LEU A 308 -10.07 -9.20 -4.32
CA LEU A 308 -11.31 -9.64 -3.69
C LEU A 308 -12.40 -9.96 -4.73
N ALA A 309 -12.54 -9.17 -5.79
CA ALA A 309 -13.49 -9.42 -6.86
C ALA A 309 -13.20 -10.71 -7.62
N LEU A 310 -11.92 -11.02 -7.89
CA LEU A 310 -11.52 -12.28 -8.52
C LEU A 310 -11.80 -13.49 -7.61
N GLU A 311 -11.56 -13.39 -6.30
CA GLU A 311 -11.93 -14.43 -5.34
C GLU A 311 -13.45 -14.65 -5.29
N LEU A 312 -14.25 -13.57 -5.31
CA LEU A 312 -15.72 -13.65 -5.34
C LEU A 312 -16.25 -14.25 -6.65
N ALA A 313 -15.49 -14.15 -7.73
CA ALA A 313 -15.80 -14.78 -9.02
C ALA A 313 -15.20 -16.17 -9.17
N ASP A 314 -14.53 -16.73 -8.13
CA ASP A 314 -13.77 -17.99 -8.13
C ASP A 314 -12.68 -18.05 -9.23
N GLN A 315 -12.09 -16.90 -9.59
CA GLN A 315 -11.05 -16.74 -10.63
C GLN A 315 -9.64 -16.68 -10.03
N TYR A 316 -9.26 -17.70 -9.26
CA TYR A 316 -7.96 -17.78 -8.59
C TYR A 316 -6.78 -17.86 -9.56
N GLU A 317 -6.97 -18.45 -10.75
CA GLU A 317 -5.92 -18.55 -11.78
C GLU A 317 -5.45 -17.14 -12.25
N ASP A 318 -6.35 -16.17 -12.29
CA ASP A 318 -6.00 -14.79 -12.66
C ASP A 318 -5.22 -14.07 -11.55
N ILE A 319 -5.48 -14.40 -10.28
CA ILE A 319 -4.68 -13.92 -9.15
C ILE A 319 -3.28 -14.52 -9.21
N GLU A 320 -3.17 -15.83 -9.41
CA GLU A 320 -1.90 -16.55 -9.45
C GLU A 320 -1.05 -16.18 -10.68
N ALA A 321 -1.67 -15.70 -11.76
CA ALA A 321 -0.98 -15.24 -12.95
C ALA A 321 -0.35 -13.84 -12.80
N ALA A 322 -0.73 -13.06 -11.78
CA ALA A 322 -0.18 -11.73 -11.55
C ALA A 322 1.31 -11.78 -11.22
N SER A 323 2.10 -10.84 -11.75
CA SER A 323 3.56 -10.82 -11.54
C SER A 323 3.97 -10.57 -10.08
N CYS A 324 3.06 -10.03 -9.28
CA CYS A 324 3.26 -9.79 -7.84
C CYS A 324 2.84 -10.96 -6.94
N TYR A 325 2.46 -12.12 -7.53
CA TYR A 325 2.05 -13.31 -6.78
C TYR A 325 3.25 -14.22 -6.47
N TYR A 326 3.32 -14.68 -5.23
CA TYR A 326 4.35 -15.60 -4.72
C TYR A 326 3.70 -16.86 -4.16
N SER A 327 3.91 -17.99 -4.83
CA SER A 327 3.32 -19.29 -4.44
C SER A 327 4.03 -19.98 -3.28
N GLU A 328 5.29 -19.66 -3.01
CA GLU A 328 6.12 -20.33 -2.00
C GLU A 328 5.59 -20.13 -0.57
N ILE A 329 4.90 -19.02 -0.33
CA ILE A 329 4.30 -18.69 0.97
C ILE A 329 2.76 -18.93 0.96
N GLY A 330 2.24 -19.56 -0.12
CA GLY A 330 0.80 -19.67 -0.40
C GLY A 330 0.27 -18.30 -0.81
N ALA A 331 -0.98 -18.09 -1.13
CA ALA A 331 -1.57 -16.85 -1.67
C ALA A 331 -1.01 -15.53 -1.07
N TRP A 332 0.22 -15.21 -1.39
CA TRP A 332 1.01 -14.06 -0.96
C TRP A 332 1.29 -13.17 -2.15
N MET A 333 1.00 -11.89 -2.05
CA MET A 333 1.25 -10.90 -3.10
C MET A 333 2.02 -9.71 -2.53
N GLU A 334 2.89 -9.11 -3.34
CA GLU A 334 3.64 -7.90 -2.96
C GLU A 334 3.35 -6.75 -3.90
N ILE A 335 2.90 -5.63 -3.34
CA ILE A 335 2.71 -4.38 -4.06
C ILE A 335 4.09 -3.77 -4.34
N PRO A 336 4.43 -3.45 -5.61
CA PRO A 336 5.73 -2.91 -5.97
C PRO A 336 6.08 -1.63 -5.24
N SER A 337 7.36 -1.48 -4.93
CA SER A 337 7.94 -0.28 -4.34
C SER A 337 8.27 0.77 -5.38
N THR A 338 8.19 2.04 -5.00
CA THR A 338 8.67 3.18 -5.78
C THR A 338 9.53 4.07 -4.90
N ILE A 339 10.63 4.57 -5.45
CA ILE A 339 11.47 5.60 -4.81
C ILE A 339 11.05 6.96 -5.33
N VAL A 340 10.73 7.86 -4.42
CA VAL A 340 10.41 9.26 -4.70
C VAL A 340 11.56 10.12 -4.19
N THR A 341 12.21 10.86 -5.08
CA THR A 341 13.38 11.66 -4.77
C THR A 341 13.03 13.10 -4.42
N GLN A 342 13.94 13.76 -3.70
CA GLN A 342 13.87 15.21 -3.44
C GLN A 342 13.77 16.00 -4.74
N GLU A 343 14.54 15.63 -5.79
CA GLU A 343 14.51 16.29 -7.09
C GLU A 343 13.09 16.25 -7.71
N GLN A 344 12.42 15.10 -7.63
CA GLN A 344 11.06 14.95 -8.14
C GLN A 344 10.08 15.86 -7.40
N VAL A 345 10.02 15.82 -6.06
CA VAL A 345 9.05 16.62 -5.29
C VAL A 345 9.35 18.14 -5.30
N THR A 346 10.57 18.55 -5.67
CA THR A 346 10.95 19.95 -5.85
C THR A 346 10.85 20.45 -7.29
N SER A 347 10.60 19.54 -8.26
CA SER A 347 10.52 19.88 -9.69
C SER A 347 9.32 20.74 -10.03
N GLN A 348 8.28 20.73 -9.18
CA GLN A 348 7.03 21.46 -9.37
C GLN A 348 6.47 21.93 -8.02
N ASP A 349 5.86 23.11 -7.99
CA ASP A 349 5.17 23.64 -6.80
C ASP A 349 3.87 22.86 -6.52
N GLY A 350 3.52 22.72 -5.25
CA GLY A 350 2.24 22.18 -4.81
C GLY A 350 2.12 20.65 -4.88
N ILE A 351 3.25 19.94 -4.91
CA ILE A 351 3.27 18.49 -4.80
C ILE A 351 2.88 18.07 -3.39
N THR A 352 1.97 17.11 -3.34
CA THR A 352 1.45 16.45 -2.12
C THR A 352 1.35 14.95 -2.39
N ILE A 353 1.04 14.17 -1.36
CA ILE A 353 0.85 12.72 -1.51
C ILE A 353 -0.34 12.39 -2.46
N GLU A 354 -1.34 13.26 -2.53
CA GLU A 354 -2.54 13.07 -3.34
C GLU A 354 -2.31 13.29 -4.84
N ASN A 355 -1.21 13.94 -5.23
CA ASN A 355 -0.88 14.22 -6.63
C ASN A 355 0.55 13.82 -7.00
N LEU A 356 1.14 12.91 -6.24
CA LEU A 356 2.54 12.49 -6.39
C LEU A 356 2.84 11.88 -7.77
N GLU A 357 1.84 11.31 -8.45
CA GLU A 357 1.93 10.81 -9.82
C GLU A 357 2.35 11.87 -10.86
N LEU A 358 2.21 13.15 -10.54
CA LEU A 358 2.63 14.23 -11.45
C LEU A 358 4.16 14.33 -11.59
N VAL A 359 4.91 13.82 -10.62
CA VAL A 359 6.37 13.95 -10.55
C VAL A 359 7.11 12.62 -10.31
N ALA A 360 6.43 11.60 -9.80
CA ALA A 360 7.00 10.28 -9.63
C ALA A 360 7.29 9.60 -10.98
N ASP A 361 8.11 8.56 -10.97
CA ASP A 361 8.42 7.77 -12.15
C ASP A 361 7.17 7.07 -12.70
N GLU A 362 7.19 6.71 -13.99
CA GLU A 362 6.07 6.01 -14.66
C GLU A 362 5.65 4.73 -13.90
N SER A 363 6.60 4.06 -13.25
CA SER A 363 6.35 2.87 -12.42
C SER A 363 5.38 3.12 -11.26
N TYR A 364 5.28 4.36 -10.76
CA TYR A 364 4.35 4.73 -9.68
C TYR A 364 2.89 4.57 -10.09
N SER A 365 2.58 4.76 -11.37
CA SER A 365 1.23 4.63 -11.93
C SER A 365 1.03 3.36 -12.77
N ASP A 366 2.04 2.49 -12.88
CA ASP A 366 1.94 1.22 -13.60
C ASP A 366 0.99 0.27 -12.88
N THR A 367 0.03 -0.28 -13.63
CA THR A 367 -0.95 -1.27 -13.14
C THR A 367 -0.76 -2.65 -13.74
N SER A 368 0.28 -2.85 -14.57
CA SER A 368 0.53 -4.10 -15.29
C SER A 368 0.88 -5.29 -14.38
N TRP A 369 1.29 -5.00 -13.15
CA TRP A 369 1.57 -5.99 -12.12
C TRP A 369 0.32 -6.53 -11.41
N MET A 370 -0.81 -5.81 -11.51
CA MET A 370 -2.06 -6.18 -10.84
C MET A 370 -2.74 -7.38 -11.52
N PRO A 371 -3.44 -8.23 -10.77
CA PRO A 371 -4.29 -9.25 -11.36
C PRO A 371 -5.44 -8.61 -12.15
N THR A 372 -5.80 -9.24 -13.27
CA THR A 372 -6.88 -8.78 -14.15
C THR A 372 -7.45 -9.92 -14.96
N CYS A 373 -8.65 -9.72 -15.53
CA CYS A 373 -9.31 -10.63 -16.47
C CYS A 373 -10.17 -9.82 -17.45
N ASP A 374 -10.67 -10.47 -18.51
CA ASP A 374 -11.37 -9.79 -19.61
C ASP A 374 -12.53 -8.90 -19.16
N TRP A 375 -13.43 -9.40 -18.30
CA TRP A 375 -14.58 -8.61 -17.83
C TRP A 375 -14.17 -7.42 -16.96
N MET A 376 -13.09 -7.56 -16.21
CA MET A 376 -12.56 -6.49 -15.35
C MET A 376 -11.92 -5.37 -16.19
N VAL A 377 -11.16 -5.74 -17.22
CA VAL A 377 -10.60 -4.79 -18.20
C VAL A 377 -11.72 -3.99 -18.87
N GLU A 378 -12.78 -4.66 -19.31
CA GLU A 378 -13.91 -4.00 -19.96
C GLU A 378 -14.66 -3.02 -19.04
N LEU A 379 -14.91 -3.42 -17.78
CA LEU A 379 -15.66 -2.60 -16.82
C LEU A 379 -14.85 -1.44 -16.24
N LEU A 380 -13.56 -1.64 -16.00
CA LEU A 380 -12.66 -0.61 -15.43
C LEU A 380 -12.04 0.29 -16.51
N GLY A 381 -12.11 -0.08 -17.79
CA GLY A 381 -11.74 0.77 -18.92
C GLY A 381 -10.23 0.93 -19.15
N PHE A 382 -9.41 -0.13 -18.94
CA PHE A 382 -7.97 -0.09 -19.18
C PHE A 382 -7.48 -1.20 -20.13
#